data_fae1cf8c114aa3cbc1b0d039da5deb5c
#
_entry.id   fae1cf8c114aa3cbc1b0d039da5deb5c
#
_cell.length_a   1.000
_cell.length_b   1.000
_cell.length_c   1.000
_cell.angle_alpha   90.00
_cell.angle_beta   90.00
_cell.angle_gamma   90.00
#
_symmetry.space_group_name_H-M   'P 1'
#
loop_
_entity.id
_entity.type
_entity.pdbx_description
1 polymer ?
#
loop_
_entity_poly.entity_id
_entity_poly.type
_entity_poly.pdbx_seq_one_letter_code
_entity_poly.pdbx_strand_id
1 'polypeptide(L)'
;MEKFNIKKMYGYHRMIIYLVMQLSIFIVLLGITLYLKTIDLSNVNNKENFNEGIIIFIILDVISAIVFLTSIAIYLYWFLPFKNADGEIITVKITERSIGSIMYGTIESKNFNNRVVRIRFVSRRFIDYFAFYEIGDYVDCFIREKDLSNPKFVVLYR
;
A
#
# COMPACT_ATOMS: atom_id res chain seq x y z
N MET A 1 -19.02 12.79 -15.59
CA MET A 1 -18.27 11.57 -15.15
C MET A 1 -16.79 11.83 -15.38
N GLU A 2 -15.96 11.49 -14.40
CA GLU A 2 -14.51 11.69 -14.45
C GLU A 2 -13.82 10.33 -14.57
N LYS A 3 -12.73 10.24 -15.35
CA LYS A 3 -11.90 9.03 -15.39
C LYS A 3 -11.00 8.99 -14.16
N PHE A 4 -10.87 7.80 -13.57
CA PHE A 4 -9.98 7.59 -12.43
C PHE A 4 -8.54 7.96 -12.79
N ASN A 5 -7.96 8.86 -12.00
CA ASN A 5 -6.57 9.25 -12.13
C ASN A 5 -5.81 8.81 -10.88
N ILE A 6 -5.00 7.78 -11.01
CA ILE A 6 -4.22 7.21 -9.89
C ILE A 6 -3.29 8.24 -9.22
N LYS A 7 -2.83 9.26 -9.96
CA LYS A 7 -1.96 10.32 -9.40
C LYS A 7 -2.69 11.23 -8.42
N LYS A 8 -4.02 11.34 -8.55
CA LYS A 8 -4.87 12.11 -7.61
C LYS A 8 -5.25 11.30 -6.37
N MET A 9 -4.96 10.00 -6.35
CA MET A 9 -5.21 9.16 -5.18
C MET A 9 -4.33 9.59 -4.02
N TYR A 10 -4.95 9.71 -2.85
CA TYR A 10 -4.21 10.02 -1.62
C TYR A 10 -3.14 8.97 -1.33
N GLY A 11 -1.92 9.43 -1.12
CA GLY A 11 -0.79 8.55 -0.84
C GLY A 11 -0.11 7.91 -2.06
N TYR A 12 -0.50 8.26 -3.30
CA TYR A 12 0.12 7.70 -4.51
C TYR A 12 1.66 7.84 -4.52
N HIS A 13 2.18 9.05 -4.27
CA HIS A 13 3.63 9.27 -4.24
C HIS A 13 4.32 8.47 -3.13
N ARG A 14 3.69 8.33 -1.98
CA ARG A 14 4.20 7.52 -0.86
C ARG A 14 4.24 6.04 -1.22
N MET A 15 3.23 5.54 -1.92
CA MET A 15 3.22 4.18 -2.43
C MET A 15 4.43 3.92 -3.34
N ILE A 16 4.70 4.81 -4.28
CA ILE A 16 5.84 4.68 -5.19
C ILE A 16 7.16 4.71 -4.41
N ILE A 17 7.33 5.68 -3.51
CA ILE A 17 8.54 5.78 -2.67
C ILE A 17 8.74 4.49 -1.88
N TYR A 18 7.68 3.95 -1.28
CA TYR A 18 7.75 2.72 -0.49
C TYR A 18 8.15 1.51 -1.33
N LEU A 19 7.57 1.35 -2.52
CA LEU A 19 7.96 0.27 -3.44
C LEU A 19 9.40 0.39 -3.92
N VAL A 20 9.85 1.62 -4.23
CA VAL A 20 11.24 1.87 -4.62
C VAL A 20 12.20 1.54 -3.47
N MET A 21 11.88 1.95 -2.24
CA MET A 21 12.69 1.60 -1.07
C MET A 21 12.78 0.09 -0.85
N GLN A 22 11.67 -0.63 -0.92
CA GLN A 22 11.66 -2.09 -0.78
C GLN A 22 12.49 -2.78 -1.86
N LEU A 23 12.34 -2.34 -3.12
CA LEU A 23 13.14 -2.85 -4.23
C LEU A 23 14.63 -2.58 -4.01
N SER A 24 15.00 -1.38 -3.56
CA SER A 24 16.40 -1.03 -3.27
C SER A 24 16.99 -1.90 -2.17
N ILE A 25 16.25 -2.14 -1.08
CA ILE A 25 16.68 -3.04 0.01
C ILE A 25 16.92 -4.45 -0.54
N PHE A 26 15.99 -4.98 -1.32
CA PHE A 26 16.13 -6.30 -1.94
C PHE A 26 17.38 -6.40 -2.82
N ILE A 27 17.62 -5.41 -3.70
CA ILE A 27 18.79 -5.39 -4.60
C ILE A 27 20.09 -5.33 -3.78
N VAL A 28 20.16 -4.52 -2.73
CA VAL A 28 21.35 -4.41 -1.87
C VAL A 28 21.63 -5.74 -1.17
N LEU A 29 20.62 -6.36 -0.55
CA LEU A 29 20.78 -7.65 0.12
C LEU A 29 21.24 -8.72 -0.86
N LEU A 30 20.60 -8.83 -2.02
CA LEU A 30 20.97 -9.76 -3.07
C LEU A 30 22.41 -9.54 -3.54
N GLY A 31 22.84 -8.29 -3.71
CA GLY A 31 24.22 -7.94 -4.07
C GLY A 31 25.23 -8.42 -3.02
N ILE A 32 24.92 -8.23 -1.72
CA ILE A 32 25.74 -8.72 -0.61
C ILE A 32 25.82 -10.25 -0.63
N THR A 33 24.71 -10.93 -0.77
CA THR A 33 24.63 -12.40 -0.81
C THR A 33 25.47 -12.96 -1.97
N LEU A 34 25.36 -12.37 -3.15
CA LEU A 34 26.14 -12.77 -4.33
C LEU A 34 27.63 -12.52 -4.10
N TYR A 35 28.00 -11.37 -3.55
CA TYR A 35 29.40 -11.04 -3.23
C TYR A 35 29.98 -12.04 -2.22
N LEU A 36 29.28 -12.34 -1.14
CA LEU A 36 29.75 -13.30 -0.13
C LEU A 36 30.00 -14.70 -0.72
N LYS A 37 29.21 -15.11 -1.71
CA LYS A 37 29.41 -16.39 -2.43
C LYS A 37 30.65 -16.43 -3.31
N THR A 38 31.20 -15.27 -3.69
CA THR A 38 32.44 -15.22 -4.49
C THR A 38 33.72 -15.28 -3.66
N ILE A 39 33.62 -15.13 -2.32
CA ILE A 39 34.78 -15.16 -1.44
C ILE A 39 35.33 -16.59 -1.38
N ASP A 40 36.64 -16.70 -1.61
CA ASP A 40 37.34 -17.97 -1.48
C ASP A 40 37.44 -18.39 0.00
N LEU A 41 36.80 -19.50 0.33
CA LEU A 41 36.76 -20.07 1.67
C LEU A 41 38.15 -20.54 2.19
N SER A 42 39.14 -20.67 1.31
CA SER A 42 40.51 -21.05 1.74
C SER A 42 41.14 -20.02 2.68
N ASN A 43 40.78 -18.75 2.51
CA ASN A 43 41.29 -17.60 3.25
C ASN A 43 40.45 -17.21 4.49
N VAL A 44 39.37 -17.95 4.79
CA VAL A 44 38.47 -17.64 5.91
C VAL A 44 38.88 -18.45 7.13
N ASN A 45 39.23 -17.76 8.24
CA ASN A 45 39.69 -18.39 9.49
C ASN A 45 38.60 -19.24 10.16
N ASN A 46 37.34 -18.88 10.02
CA ASN A 46 36.20 -19.62 10.58
C ASN A 46 35.15 -19.86 9.50
N LYS A 47 35.26 -20.97 8.79
CA LYS A 47 34.40 -21.33 7.65
C LYS A 47 32.95 -21.62 8.09
N GLU A 48 32.76 -22.14 9.27
CA GLU A 48 31.43 -22.50 9.80
C GLU A 48 30.59 -21.22 10.03
N ASN A 49 31.12 -20.26 10.79
CA ASN A 49 30.46 -18.99 11.06
C ASN A 49 30.22 -18.18 9.76
N PHE A 50 31.13 -18.29 8.80
CA PHE A 50 30.97 -17.62 7.51
C PHE A 50 29.78 -18.21 6.70
N ASN A 51 29.68 -19.55 6.65
CA ASN A 51 28.57 -20.22 5.98
C ASN A 51 27.22 -19.92 6.67
N GLU A 52 27.18 -19.89 8.00
CA GLU A 52 25.99 -19.47 8.73
C GLU A 52 25.59 -18.02 8.37
N GLY A 53 26.57 -17.13 8.25
CA GLY A 53 26.34 -15.75 7.81
C GLY A 53 25.69 -15.70 6.41
N ILE A 54 26.19 -16.48 5.44
CA ILE A 54 25.58 -16.56 4.10
C ILE A 54 24.13 -17.05 4.17
N ILE A 55 23.84 -18.06 4.98
CA ILE A 55 22.49 -18.60 5.14
C ILE A 55 21.55 -17.52 5.68
N ILE A 56 22.00 -16.72 6.66
CA ILE A 56 21.19 -15.60 7.20
C ILE A 56 20.86 -14.59 6.10
N PHE A 57 21.84 -14.21 5.26
CA PHE A 57 21.59 -13.29 4.14
C PHE A 57 20.61 -13.87 3.11
N ILE A 58 20.70 -15.15 2.79
CA ILE A 58 19.74 -15.81 1.89
C ILE A 58 18.31 -15.75 2.48
N ILE A 59 18.17 -16.00 3.79
CA ILE A 59 16.86 -15.90 4.46
C ILE A 59 16.33 -14.47 4.38
N LEU A 60 17.16 -13.45 4.61
CA LEU A 60 16.77 -12.04 4.51
C LEU A 60 16.35 -11.66 3.09
N ASP A 61 17.05 -12.16 2.05
CA ASP A 61 16.68 -11.96 0.65
C ASP A 61 15.29 -12.52 0.35
N VAL A 62 15.02 -13.76 0.79
CA VAL A 62 13.72 -14.41 0.59
C VAL A 62 12.61 -13.62 1.30
N ILE A 63 12.81 -13.21 2.54
CA ILE A 63 11.85 -12.41 3.30
C ILE A 63 11.60 -11.07 2.59
N SER A 64 12.66 -10.38 2.15
CA SER A 64 12.56 -9.11 1.45
C SER A 64 11.81 -9.24 0.12
N ALA A 65 12.08 -10.30 -0.65
CA ALA A 65 11.34 -10.60 -1.88
C ALA A 65 9.85 -10.85 -1.62
N ILE A 66 9.52 -11.64 -0.59
CA ILE A 66 8.12 -11.92 -0.21
C ILE A 66 7.41 -10.62 0.18
N VAL A 67 8.03 -9.77 0.99
CA VAL A 67 7.45 -8.47 1.41
C VAL A 67 7.21 -7.58 0.21
N PHE A 68 8.15 -7.49 -0.73
CA PHE A 68 8.03 -6.69 -1.94
C PHE A 68 6.90 -7.19 -2.84
N LEU A 69 6.87 -8.49 -3.15
CA LEU A 69 5.83 -9.10 -4.00
C LEU A 69 4.44 -8.98 -3.37
N THR A 70 4.34 -9.20 -2.06
CA THR A 70 3.08 -9.04 -1.32
C THR A 70 2.58 -7.60 -1.38
N SER A 71 3.47 -6.61 -1.26
CA SER A 71 3.11 -5.21 -1.36
C SER A 71 2.58 -4.86 -2.76
N ILE A 72 3.24 -5.33 -3.82
CA ILE A 72 2.75 -5.17 -5.19
C ILE A 72 1.37 -5.81 -5.36
N ALA A 73 1.20 -7.05 -4.89
CA ALA A 73 -0.07 -7.76 -5.01
C ALA A 73 -1.23 -7.03 -4.31
N ILE A 74 -0.98 -6.49 -3.10
CA ILE A 74 -1.97 -5.70 -2.36
C ILE A 74 -2.34 -4.44 -3.13
N TYR A 75 -1.37 -3.70 -3.67
CA TYR A 75 -1.64 -2.48 -4.42
C TYR A 75 -2.38 -2.77 -5.73
N LEU A 76 -2.00 -3.82 -6.44
CA LEU A 76 -2.72 -4.24 -7.65
C LEU A 76 -4.16 -4.64 -7.31
N TYR A 77 -4.37 -5.45 -6.28
CA TYR A 77 -5.71 -5.86 -5.85
C TYR A 77 -6.60 -4.66 -5.48
N TRP A 78 -6.03 -3.62 -4.84
CA TRP A 78 -6.81 -2.47 -4.42
C TRP A 78 -7.13 -1.51 -5.55
N PHE A 79 -6.21 -1.28 -6.48
CA PHE A 79 -6.31 -0.18 -7.45
C PHE A 79 -6.53 -0.63 -8.90
N LEU A 80 -6.18 -1.87 -9.25
CA LEU A 80 -6.46 -2.41 -10.57
C LEU A 80 -7.94 -2.29 -10.98
N PRO A 81 -8.92 -2.53 -10.07
CA PRO A 81 -10.33 -2.37 -10.40
C PRO A 81 -10.76 -0.94 -10.78
N PHE A 82 -9.94 0.07 -10.45
CA PHE A 82 -10.19 1.48 -10.79
C PHE A 82 -9.47 1.93 -12.05
N LYS A 83 -8.56 1.12 -12.59
CA LYS A 83 -7.83 1.47 -13.81
C LYS A 83 -8.81 1.71 -14.95
N ASN A 84 -8.76 2.92 -15.53
CA ASN A 84 -9.65 3.38 -16.61
C ASN A 84 -11.15 3.37 -16.26
N ALA A 85 -11.49 3.29 -14.98
CA ALA A 85 -12.89 3.35 -14.57
C ALA A 85 -13.42 4.78 -14.69
N ASP A 86 -14.63 4.90 -15.24
CA ASP A 86 -15.44 6.10 -15.16
C ASP A 86 -16.14 6.13 -13.80
N GLY A 87 -16.34 7.34 -13.27
CA GLY A 87 -16.96 7.50 -11.96
C GLY A 87 -17.20 8.95 -11.57
N GLU A 88 -17.44 9.16 -10.30
CA GLU A 88 -17.72 10.47 -9.72
C GLU A 88 -16.90 10.70 -8.47
N ILE A 89 -16.64 11.98 -8.19
CA ILE A 89 -16.07 12.41 -6.90
C ILE A 89 -17.26 12.69 -5.98
N ILE A 90 -17.24 12.05 -4.83
CA ILE A 90 -18.26 12.20 -3.80
C ILE A 90 -17.61 12.59 -2.48
N THR A 91 -18.32 13.39 -1.69
CA THR A 91 -17.86 13.73 -0.34
C THR A 91 -18.38 12.70 0.67
N VAL A 92 -17.48 12.20 1.48
CA VAL A 92 -17.74 11.17 2.49
C VAL A 92 -17.36 11.71 3.86
N LYS A 93 -18.26 11.60 4.84
CA LYS A 93 -17.99 11.94 6.24
C LYS A 93 -17.37 10.74 6.95
N ILE A 94 -16.23 10.92 7.58
CA ILE A 94 -15.57 9.86 8.34
C ILE A 94 -16.37 9.55 9.59
N THR A 95 -16.78 8.29 9.75
CA THR A 95 -17.58 7.84 10.89
C THR A 95 -16.82 6.92 11.82
N GLU A 96 -15.84 6.19 11.30
CA GLU A 96 -15.07 5.24 12.08
C GLU A 96 -13.62 5.13 11.58
N ARG A 97 -12.71 4.96 12.52
CA ARG A 97 -11.30 4.69 12.26
C ARG A 97 -10.89 3.44 13.05
N SER A 98 -10.27 2.49 12.39
CA SER A 98 -9.76 1.27 13.00
C SER A 98 -8.23 1.20 12.86
N ILE A 99 -7.62 0.42 13.74
CA ILE A 99 -6.18 0.13 13.68
C ILE A 99 -5.86 -0.53 12.33
N GLY A 100 -4.74 -0.13 11.70
CA GLY A 100 -4.29 -0.74 10.46
C GLY A 100 -4.76 -0.06 9.18
N SER A 101 -5.00 1.25 9.21
CA SER A 101 -5.35 2.06 8.03
C SER A 101 -6.72 1.71 7.42
N ILE A 102 -7.64 1.25 8.25
CA ILE A 102 -9.02 1.02 7.86
C ILE A 102 -9.85 2.21 8.31
N MET A 103 -10.52 2.84 7.37
CA MET A 103 -11.39 3.98 7.60
C MET A 103 -12.76 3.70 6.98
N TYR A 104 -13.81 4.02 7.71
CA TYR A 104 -15.17 3.97 7.22
C TYR A 104 -15.75 5.37 7.22
N GLY A 105 -16.61 5.62 6.27
CA GLY A 105 -17.33 6.88 6.19
C GLY A 105 -18.74 6.69 5.68
N THR A 106 -19.57 7.68 5.90
CA THR A 106 -20.95 7.73 5.43
C THR A 106 -21.06 8.71 4.27
N ILE A 107 -21.67 8.28 3.18
CA ILE A 107 -22.04 9.14 2.07
C ILE A 107 -23.33 9.86 2.48
N GLU A 108 -23.23 11.10 2.95
CA GLU A 108 -24.39 11.92 3.32
C GLU A 108 -25.04 12.51 2.07
N SER A 109 -25.77 11.68 1.33
CA SER A 109 -26.54 12.10 0.16
C SER A 109 -27.84 11.33 0.08
N LYS A 110 -28.94 12.03 -0.32
CA LYS A 110 -30.24 11.40 -0.53
C LYS A 110 -30.20 10.22 -1.50
N ASN A 111 -29.30 10.29 -2.50
CA ASN A 111 -29.15 9.24 -3.50
C ASN A 111 -28.49 7.97 -2.95
N PHE A 112 -27.79 8.06 -1.82
CA PHE A 112 -27.04 6.95 -1.21
C PHE A 112 -27.58 6.50 0.15
N ASN A 113 -28.71 7.05 0.60
CA ASN A 113 -29.38 6.68 1.88
C ASN A 113 -28.42 6.62 3.08
N ASN A 114 -27.51 7.58 3.20
CA ASN A 114 -26.50 7.64 4.27
C ASN A 114 -25.70 6.33 4.40
N ARG A 115 -25.30 5.77 3.30
CA ARG A 115 -24.65 4.46 3.27
C ARG A 115 -23.21 4.51 3.82
N VAL A 116 -22.89 3.55 4.66
CA VAL A 116 -21.53 3.36 5.17
C VAL A 116 -20.66 2.66 4.12
N VAL A 117 -19.51 3.23 3.83
CA VAL A 117 -18.54 2.72 2.86
C VAL A 117 -17.15 2.62 3.48
N ARG A 118 -16.36 1.67 2.99
CA ARG A 118 -14.95 1.58 3.37
C ARG A 118 -14.12 2.50 2.49
N ILE A 119 -13.34 3.37 3.13
CA ILE A 119 -12.45 4.31 2.44
C ILE A 119 -11.09 3.63 2.27
N ARG A 120 -10.63 3.51 1.02
CA ARG A 120 -9.33 2.96 0.67
C ARG A 120 -8.34 4.09 0.40
N PHE A 121 -7.16 3.99 1.00
CA PHE A 121 -6.06 4.93 0.79
C PHE A 121 -4.72 4.27 1.12
N VAL A 122 -3.63 4.85 0.66
CA VAL A 122 -2.28 4.41 1.02
C VAL A 122 -1.81 5.23 2.20
N SER A 123 -1.65 4.60 3.36
CA SER A 123 -1.11 5.25 4.55
C SER A 123 0.25 4.68 4.96
N ARG A 124 1.03 5.47 5.65
CA ARG A 124 2.16 4.96 6.45
C ARG A 124 1.57 4.38 7.73
N ARG A 125 1.66 3.07 7.89
CA ARG A 125 0.98 2.22 8.89
C ARG A 125 0.74 2.77 10.31
N PHE A 126 1.41 3.84 10.75
CA PHE A 126 1.22 4.41 12.08
C PHE A 126 1.17 5.95 12.11
N ILE A 127 1.77 6.65 11.16
CA ILE A 127 1.92 8.10 11.21
C ILE A 127 0.71 8.83 10.65
N ASP A 128 0.11 8.32 9.57
CA ASP A 128 -1.07 8.96 8.94
C ASP A 128 -2.35 8.72 9.76
N TYR A 129 -2.34 7.72 10.66
CA TYR A 129 -3.48 7.43 11.52
C TYR A 129 -3.78 8.59 12.50
N PHE A 130 -2.77 9.27 12.97
CA PHE A 130 -2.90 10.35 13.94
C PHE A 130 -2.90 11.76 13.35
N ALA A 131 -2.49 11.95 12.08
CA ALA A 131 -2.07 13.26 11.62
C ALA A 131 -3.06 14.01 10.71
N PHE A 132 -4.04 13.35 10.05
CA PHE A 132 -4.68 14.05 8.93
C PHE A 132 -6.21 14.05 8.89
N TYR A 133 -6.90 13.08 9.49
CA TYR A 133 -8.37 13.05 9.43
C TYR A 133 -8.96 12.58 10.75
N GLU A 134 -9.94 13.33 11.25
CA GLU A 134 -10.69 13.01 12.46
C GLU A 134 -12.05 12.42 12.12
N ILE A 135 -12.67 11.76 13.11
CA ILE A 135 -14.07 11.34 12.98
C ILE A 135 -14.93 12.59 12.91
N GLY A 136 -15.75 12.67 11.86
CA GLY A 136 -16.54 13.85 11.55
C GLY A 136 -16.02 14.67 10.37
N ASP A 137 -14.75 14.48 9.97
CA ASP A 137 -14.20 15.16 8.80
C ASP A 137 -14.85 14.71 7.50
N TYR A 138 -14.91 15.63 6.54
CA TYR A 138 -15.38 15.38 5.19
C TYR A 138 -14.20 15.23 4.26
N VAL A 139 -14.21 14.17 3.45
CA VAL A 139 -13.15 13.85 2.50
C VAL A 139 -13.72 13.54 1.12
N ASP A 140 -13.00 13.96 0.09
CA ASP A 140 -13.38 13.63 -1.28
C ASP A 140 -12.88 12.24 -1.65
N CYS A 141 -13.78 11.44 -2.19
CA CYS A 141 -13.53 10.07 -2.58
C CYS A 141 -14.02 9.81 -3.99
N PHE A 142 -13.29 8.99 -4.74
CA PHE A 142 -13.70 8.51 -6.04
C PHE A 142 -14.52 7.23 -5.90
N ILE A 143 -15.69 7.20 -6.55
CA ILE A 143 -16.55 6.02 -6.68
C ILE A 143 -16.70 5.68 -8.17
N ARG A 144 -16.62 4.39 -8.52
CA ARG A 144 -16.85 3.95 -9.91
C ARG A 144 -18.33 4.00 -10.23
N GLU A 145 -18.65 4.30 -11.48
CA GLU A 145 -20.04 4.32 -11.98
C GLU A 145 -20.83 3.05 -11.65
N LYS A 146 -20.22 1.89 -11.86
CA LYS A 146 -20.85 0.59 -11.57
C LYS A 146 -21.12 0.33 -10.08
N ASP A 147 -20.49 1.07 -9.19
CA ASP A 147 -20.67 0.95 -7.75
C ASP A 147 -21.62 2.01 -7.18
N LEU A 148 -22.12 2.95 -8.01
CA LEU A 148 -23.03 4.02 -7.58
C LEU A 148 -24.33 3.48 -6.97
N SER A 149 -24.86 2.38 -7.52
CA SER A 149 -26.09 1.77 -7.00
C SER A 149 -25.89 1.01 -5.68
N ASN A 150 -24.67 0.52 -5.42
CA ASN A 150 -24.34 -0.28 -4.23
C ASN A 150 -22.90 -0.07 -3.79
N PRO A 151 -22.54 1.11 -3.27
CA PRO A 151 -21.17 1.40 -2.87
C PRO A 151 -20.75 0.54 -1.69
N LYS A 152 -19.67 -0.23 -1.85
CA LYS A 152 -19.03 -1.00 -0.78
C LYS A 152 -17.75 -0.34 -0.30
N PHE A 153 -17.00 0.26 -1.22
CA PHE A 153 -15.76 0.96 -0.94
C PHE A 153 -15.53 2.09 -1.94
N VAL A 154 -14.81 3.09 -1.50
CA VAL A 154 -14.40 4.27 -2.26
C VAL A 154 -12.91 4.51 -2.09
N VAL A 155 -12.29 5.25 -3.00
CA VAL A 155 -10.87 5.59 -2.92
C VAL A 155 -10.74 7.04 -2.52
N LEU A 156 -9.96 7.31 -1.46
CA LEU A 156 -9.64 8.66 -1.05
C LEU A 156 -8.91 9.40 -2.17
N TYR A 157 -9.46 10.54 -2.55
CA TYR A 157 -9.06 11.28 -3.75
C TYR A 157 -8.71 12.72 -3.37
N ARG A 158 -7.75 13.31 -4.07
CA ARG A 158 -7.26 14.65 -3.76
C ARG A 158 -7.14 15.51 -5.01
#